data_90ed1519dee5433078ff29951f4f91ba
#
_entry.id   90ed1519dee5433078ff29951f4f91ba
#
_cell.length_a   1.000
_cell.length_b   1.000
_cell.length_c   1.000
_cell.angle_alpha   90.00
_cell.angle_beta   90.00
_cell.angle_gamma   90.00
#
_symmetry.space_group_name_H-M   'P 1'
#
loop_
_entity.id
_entity.type
_entity.pdbx_description
1 polymer ?
#
loop_
_entity_poly.entity_id
_entity_poly.type
_entity_poly.pdbx_seq_one_letter_code
_entity_poly.pdbx_strand_id
1 'polypeptide(L)'
;MKLADRIKVMFSVGAVMATTLQLAFTPSAMAADPVKIGLALPLSGAAATYGQELQRGAEYAAELVNQRGGILSGRKIELVFEDEKGTPQGGVAAVQKLMSVGRVKAITGGTNSSVVLAESSVTKKRILQVNAGAQADAITDQGSPWLFQINNTVSLNSEAFNAYIVKTLKPKTVAYMGENSEFNKTVLEKLKESLKSAGIELVSTSTYDAETNDFTSILTKIKASNPDMIYVADAYPARAAQLWKQVRQIGGFKTEVMSPGVVTPGMIKPSEGAMNGVITGEIFMASDPGPDGKEFVENYQKKFNSVPGKGELVIFEAINLIASAMDKAGTDSDYDKISKVIREGAWQSPRGLLKFDEKGRARAPYFYIQRVENGAVVQLERVSAN
;
A
#
# COMPACT_ATOMS: atom_id res chain seq x y z
N MET A 1 -6.45 59.48 -97.07
CA MET A 1 -6.29 60.68 -96.23
C MET A 1 -6.16 60.22 -94.78
N LYS A 2 -4.94 60.41 -94.29
CA LYS A 2 -4.60 60.63 -92.84
C LYS A 2 -4.96 59.45 -91.88
N LEU A 3 -4.20 58.98 -91.22
CA LEU A 3 -2.95 59.29 -90.44
C LEU A 3 -2.99 58.45 -89.17
N ALA A 4 -2.06 57.59 -89.07
CA ALA A 4 -1.25 57.34 -87.82
C ALA A 4 -1.93 57.56 -86.48
N ASP A 5 -1.88 56.52 -85.70
CA ASP A 5 -1.52 56.77 -84.32
C ASP A 5 -0.95 55.48 -83.67
N ARG A 6 0.21 55.60 -83.35
CA ARG A 6 1.15 55.19 -82.29
C ARG A 6 0.70 54.09 -81.38
N ILE A 7 1.36 52.96 -81.45
CA ILE A 7 1.49 51.92 -80.50
C ILE A 7 2.31 52.46 -79.31
N LYS A 8 1.74 52.53 -78.13
CA LYS A 8 2.44 52.60 -76.92
C LYS A 8 2.51 51.23 -76.23
N VAL A 9 3.67 50.62 -76.33
CA VAL A 9 4.01 49.46 -75.52
C VAL A 9 4.22 49.88 -74.08
N MET A 10 3.30 49.47 -73.22
CA MET A 10 3.49 49.54 -71.79
C MET A 10 4.07 48.21 -71.31
N PHE A 11 5.30 48.24 -70.88
CA PHE A 11 5.91 47.18 -70.06
C PHE A 11 5.28 47.21 -68.66
N SER A 12 4.41 46.22 -68.40
CA SER A 12 4.02 45.94 -67.02
C SER A 12 5.00 44.95 -66.40
N VAL A 13 5.80 45.47 -65.51
CA VAL A 13 6.67 44.68 -64.65
C VAL A 13 5.76 43.92 -63.63
N GLY A 14 5.57 42.65 -63.88
CA GLY A 14 4.90 41.73 -62.96
C GLY A 14 5.82 41.43 -61.78
N ALA A 15 5.52 42.01 -60.60
CA ALA A 15 6.17 41.64 -59.35
C ALA A 15 5.67 40.23 -58.95
N VAL A 16 6.50 39.21 -59.14
CA VAL A 16 6.28 37.89 -58.61
C VAL A 16 6.55 37.94 -57.06
N MET A 17 5.49 38.03 -56.30
CA MET A 17 5.55 37.85 -54.85
C MET A 17 5.84 36.36 -54.57
N ALA A 18 7.10 36.04 -54.30
CA ALA A 18 7.51 34.76 -53.79
C ALA A 18 7.05 34.67 -52.33
N THR A 19 5.87 34.07 -52.09
CA THR A 19 5.42 33.67 -50.74
C THR A 19 6.30 32.52 -50.27
N THR A 20 7.35 32.80 -49.54
CA THR A 20 8.13 31.82 -48.80
C THR A 20 7.23 31.25 -47.69
N LEU A 21 6.66 30.10 -47.93
CA LEU A 21 5.99 29.29 -46.91
C LEU A 21 7.07 28.80 -45.96
N GLN A 22 7.28 29.55 -44.86
CA GLN A 22 8.09 29.11 -43.74
C GLN A 22 7.32 27.95 -43.08
N LEU A 23 7.65 26.72 -43.48
CA LEU A 23 7.35 25.52 -42.70
C LEU A 23 8.04 25.74 -41.33
N ALA A 24 7.27 26.17 -40.35
CA ALA A 24 7.68 26.12 -38.97
C ALA A 24 7.91 24.64 -38.65
N PHE A 25 9.16 24.22 -38.72
CA PHE A 25 9.60 22.98 -38.05
C PHE A 25 9.40 23.22 -36.55
N THR A 26 8.22 22.88 -36.04
CA THR A 26 8.07 22.66 -34.61
C THR A 26 8.93 21.43 -34.31
N PRO A 27 10.02 21.56 -33.53
CA PRO A 27 10.73 20.39 -33.10
C PRO A 27 9.70 19.51 -32.37
N SER A 28 9.44 18.30 -32.90
CA SER A 28 8.73 17.29 -32.14
C SER A 28 9.53 17.17 -30.86
N ALA A 29 8.97 17.69 -29.76
CA ALA A 29 9.53 17.46 -28.44
C ALA A 29 9.63 15.94 -28.28
N MET A 30 10.84 15.39 -28.42
CA MET A 30 11.07 14.00 -28.09
C MET A 30 10.55 13.83 -26.67
N ALA A 31 9.54 12.97 -26.53
CA ALA A 31 9.00 12.67 -25.21
C ALA A 31 10.18 12.23 -24.32
N ALA A 32 10.42 12.98 -23.26
CA ALA A 32 11.51 12.66 -22.34
C ALA A 32 11.29 11.23 -21.80
N ASP A 33 12.38 10.49 -21.60
CA ASP A 33 12.33 9.13 -21.09
C ASP A 33 11.48 9.04 -19.83
N PRO A 34 10.59 8.04 -19.71
CA PRO A 34 9.71 7.91 -18.55
C PRO A 34 10.53 7.67 -17.27
N VAL A 35 9.95 8.06 -16.15
CA VAL A 35 10.47 7.71 -14.83
C VAL A 35 9.94 6.34 -14.46
N LYS A 36 10.82 5.35 -14.38
CA LYS A 36 10.44 3.97 -14.04
C LYS A 36 10.35 3.79 -12.54
N ILE A 37 9.20 3.31 -12.06
CA ILE A 37 8.99 2.89 -10.67
C ILE A 37 8.79 1.38 -10.65
N GLY A 38 9.62 0.68 -9.88
CA GLY A 38 9.56 -0.76 -9.70
C GLY A 38 8.55 -1.15 -8.63
N LEU A 39 7.81 -2.23 -8.89
CA LEU A 39 6.89 -2.82 -7.94
C LEU A 39 7.26 -4.29 -7.72
N ALA A 40 7.72 -4.60 -6.51
CA ALA A 40 7.88 -5.97 -6.04
C ALA A 40 6.57 -6.37 -5.33
N LEU A 41 5.79 -7.23 -5.95
CA LEU A 41 4.45 -7.63 -5.48
C LEU A 41 4.31 -9.15 -5.50
N PRO A 42 3.54 -9.76 -4.59
CA PRO A 42 3.19 -11.17 -4.68
C PRO A 42 2.11 -11.37 -5.75
N LEU A 43 2.52 -11.52 -7.01
CA LEU A 43 1.59 -11.73 -8.12
C LEU A 43 1.17 -13.20 -8.27
N SER A 44 1.83 -14.10 -7.54
CA SER A 44 1.50 -15.52 -7.43
C SER A 44 1.49 -16.00 -5.97
N GLY A 45 0.98 -17.22 -5.73
CA GLY A 45 0.95 -17.83 -4.40
C GLY A 45 -0.18 -17.33 -3.49
N ALA A 46 -0.05 -17.58 -2.19
CA ALA A 46 -1.11 -17.35 -1.20
C ALA A 46 -1.50 -15.86 -0.99
N ALA A 47 -0.60 -14.94 -1.32
CA ALA A 47 -0.82 -13.49 -1.22
C ALA A 47 -1.25 -12.82 -2.54
N ALA A 48 -1.46 -13.59 -3.62
CA ALA A 48 -1.70 -13.04 -4.96
C ALA A 48 -2.91 -12.10 -5.03
N THR A 49 -3.99 -12.39 -4.30
CA THR A 49 -5.16 -11.51 -4.26
C THR A 49 -4.80 -10.12 -3.73
N TYR A 50 -4.01 -10.05 -2.67
CA TYR A 50 -3.55 -8.75 -2.14
C TYR A 50 -2.55 -8.08 -3.09
N GLY A 51 -1.68 -8.85 -3.74
CA GLY A 51 -0.80 -8.34 -4.81
C GLY A 51 -1.56 -7.69 -5.96
N GLN A 52 -2.69 -8.25 -6.36
CA GLN A 52 -3.58 -7.68 -7.38
C GLN A 52 -4.26 -6.39 -6.92
N GLU A 53 -4.65 -6.29 -5.65
CA GLU A 53 -5.17 -5.04 -5.07
C GLU A 53 -4.11 -3.93 -5.17
N LEU A 54 -2.88 -4.21 -4.75
CA LEU A 54 -1.76 -3.27 -4.89
C LEU A 54 -1.50 -2.89 -6.35
N GLN A 55 -1.50 -3.86 -7.27
CA GLN A 55 -1.29 -3.58 -8.68
C GLN A 55 -2.32 -2.58 -9.22
N ARG A 56 -3.63 -2.82 -8.96
CA ARG A 56 -4.70 -1.90 -9.40
C ARG A 56 -4.54 -0.49 -8.85
N GLY A 57 -4.19 -0.37 -7.56
CA GLY A 57 -3.96 0.93 -6.94
C GLY A 57 -2.77 1.68 -7.53
N ALA A 58 -1.67 0.96 -7.84
CA ALA A 58 -0.48 1.53 -8.47
C ALA A 58 -0.76 2.01 -9.90
N GLU A 59 -1.44 1.20 -10.71
CA GLU A 59 -1.84 1.56 -12.07
C GLU A 59 -2.74 2.79 -12.07
N TYR A 60 -3.69 2.87 -11.13
CA TYR A 60 -4.56 4.03 -10.98
C TYR A 60 -3.79 5.30 -10.61
N ALA A 61 -2.86 5.20 -9.67
CA ALA A 61 -2.03 6.35 -9.26
C ALA A 61 -1.16 6.85 -10.43
N ALA A 62 -0.46 5.95 -11.13
CA ALA A 62 0.40 6.29 -12.24
C ALA A 62 -0.39 6.94 -13.38
N GLU A 63 -1.58 6.42 -13.68
CA GLU A 63 -2.47 7.01 -14.68
C GLU A 63 -2.84 8.46 -14.33
N LEU A 64 -3.26 8.73 -13.09
CA LEU A 64 -3.63 10.07 -12.65
C LEU A 64 -2.44 11.04 -12.67
N VAL A 65 -1.24 10.60 -12.28
CA VAL A 65 -0.01 11.41 -12.40
C VAL A 65 0.27 11.72 -13.87
N ASN A 66 0.14 10.72 -14.75
CA ASN A 66 0.38 10.87 -16.17
C ASN A 66 -0.64 11.75 -16.87
N GLN A 67 -1.92 11.71 -16.48
CA GLN A 67 -2.99 12.59 -16.98
C GLN A 67 -2.75 14.05 -16.58
N ARG A 68 -2.20 14.29 -15.40
CA ARG A 68 -1.83 15.64 -14.91
C ARG A 68 -0.55 16.22 -15.55
N GLY A 69 0.03 15.52 -16.52
CA GLY A 69 1.22 15.98 -17.26
C GLY A 69 2.52 15.25 -16.89
N GLY A 70 2.51 14.33 -15.95
CA GLY A 70 3.71 13.63 -15.47
C GLY A 70 4.49 14.44 -14.42
N ILE A 71 5.77 14.12 -14.26
CA ILE A 71 6.70 14.76 -13.31
C ILE A 71 7.98 15.23 -14.03
N LEU A 72 8.82 15.99 -13.35
CA LEU A 72 10.14 16.40 -13.85
C LEU A 72 10.06 16.97 -15.28
N SER A 73 9.23 18.00 -15.46
CA SER A 73 9.01 18.68 -16.74
C SER A 73 8.32 17.81 -17.81
N GLY A 74 7.37 16.98 -17.40
CA GLY A 74 6.48 16.26 -18.32
C GLY A 74 6.83 14.79 -18.58
N ARG A 75 7.82 14.23 -17.86
CA ARG A 75 8.15 12.81 -17.94
C ARG A 75 7.01 11.98 -17.35
N LYS A 76 6.59 10.98 -18.10
CA LYS A 76 5.55 10.04 -17.63
C LYS A 76 6.13 9.02 -16.65
N ILE A 77 5.28 8.51 -15.75
CA ILE A 77 5.61 7.37 -14.92
C ILE A 77 5.34 6.08 -15.70
N GLU A 78 6.31 5.17 -15.70
CA GLU A 78 6.20 3.80 -16.19
C GLU A 78 6.35 2.85 -15.00
N LEU A 79 5.41 1.92 -14.83
CA LEU A 79 5.44 0.91 -13.77
C LEU A 79 6.12 -0.37 -14.30
N VAL A 80 7.05 -0.91 -13.52
CA VAL A 80 7.75 -2.17 -13.82
C VAL A 80 7.45 -3.15 -12.69
N PHE A 81 6.75 -4.25 -13.03
CA PHE A 81 6.32 -5.25 -12.05
C PHE A 81 7.24 -6.46 -12.02
N GLU A 82 7.56 -6.96 -10.82
CA GLU A 82 8.23 -8.23 -10.57
C GLU A 82 7.48 -9.01 -9.49
N ASP A 83 7.34 -10.32 -9.72
CA ASP A 83 6.70 -11.23 -8.77
C ASP A 83 7.68 -11.64 -7.65
N GLU A 84 7.40 -11.21 -6.41
CA GLU A 84 8.16 -11.59 -5.21
C GLU A 84 7.75 -12.96 -4.64
N LYS A 85 6.67 -13.56 -5.16
CA LYS A 85 6.14 -14.88 -4.79
C LYS A 85 5.79 -15.04 -3.30
N GLY A 86 5.73 -13.95 -2.54
CA GLY A 86 5.50 -13.97 -1.09
C GLY A 86 6.64 -14.60 -0.27
N THR A 87 7.85 -14.68 -0.81
CA THR A 87 9.01 -15.29 -0.14
C THR A 87 10.19 -14.33 -0.04
N PRO A 88 11.01 -14.37 1.05
CA PRO A 88 12.19 -13.53 1.17
C PRO A 88 13.18 -13.66 -0.01
N GLN A 89 13.41 -14.87 -0.50
CA GLN A 89 14.26 -15.13 -1.65
C GLN A 89 13.67 -14.55 -2.94
N GLY A 90 12.35 -14.67 -3.14
CA GLY A 90 11.64 -14.08 -4.27
C GLY A 90 11.71 -12.55 -4.24
N GLY A 91 11.51 -11.93 -3.07
CA GLY A 91 11.63 -10.48 -2.89
C GLY A 91 13.03 -9.96 -3.22
N VAL A 92 14.07 -10.61 -2.70
CA VAL A 92 15.47 -10.26 -3.04
C VAL A 92 15.72 -10.34 -4.55
N ALA A 93 15.28 -11.41 -5.21
CA ALA A 93 15.45 -11.57 -6.65
C ALA A 93 14.68 -10.50 -7.44
N ALA A 94 13.43 -10.18 -7.01
CA ALA A 94 12.59 -9.17 -7.64
C ALA A 94 13.24 -7.78 -7.58
N VAL A 95 13.68 -7.32 -6.39
CA VAL A 95 14.31 -5.99 -6.27
C VAL A 95 15.66 -5.91 -6.99
N GLN A 96 16.45 -6.98 -7.03
CA GLN A 96 17.68 -7.03 -7.80
C GLN A 96 17.41 -6.88 -9.30
N LYS A 97 16.39 -7.57 -9.82
CA LYS A 97 15.99 -7.48 -11.23
C LYS A 97 15.44 -6.11 -11.58
N LEU A 98 14.60 -5.53 -10.71
CA LEU A 98 14.09 -4.15 -10.88
C LEU A 98 15.24 -3.14 -10.99
N MET A 99 16.26 -3.24 -10.14
CA MET A 99 17.40 -2.33 -10.17
C MET A 99 18.31 -2.53 -11.38
N SER A 100 18.65 -3.80 -11.71
CA SER A 100 19.68 -4.10 -12.72
C SER A 100 19.15 -4.12 -14.16
N VAL A 101 18.00 -4.75 -14.37
CA VAL A 101 17.37 -4.91 -15.69
C VAL A 101 16.30 -3.84 -15.92
N GLY A 102 15.41 -3.66 -14.96
CA GLY A 102 14.35 -2.65 -15.00
C GLY A 102 14.87 -1.22 -15.02
N ARG A 103 16.03 -0.98 -14.39
CA ARG A 103 16.65 0.35 -14.22
C ARG A 103 15.69 1.35 -13.63
N VAL A 104 14.92 0.90 -12.64
CA VAL A 104 13.93 1.71 -11.98
C VAL A 104 14.58 2.80 -11.11
N LYS A 105 13.85 3.88 -10.83
CA LYS A 105 14.30 5.03 -10.05
C LYS A 105 13.84 5.00 -8.59
N ALA A 106 12.83 4.21 -8.31
CA ALA A 106 12.37 3.89 -6.96
C ALA A 106 11.73 2.50 -6.97
N ILE A 107 11.61 1.91 -5.79
CA ILE A 107 10.91 0.64 -5.59
C ILE A 107 9.79 0.85 -4.58
N THR A 108 8.62 0.26 -4.84
CA THR A 108 7.51 0.19 -3.90
C THR A 108 6.84 -1.17 -3.97
N GLY A 109 5.86 -1.40 -3.11
CA GLY A 109 5.15 -2.67 -2.96
C GLY A 109 5.29 -3.20 -1.55
N GLY A 110 5.51 -4.51 -1.47
CA GLY A 110 5.73 -5.20 -0.20
C GLY A 110 4.45 -5.48 0.56
N THR A 111 4.20 -6.74 0.83
CA THR A 111 3.03 -7.20 1.59
C THR A 111 3.44 -7.93 2.85
N ASN A 112 4.39 -8.83 2.73
CA ASN A 112 4.91 -9.65 3.82
C ASN A 112 6.13 -8.98 4.46
N SER A 113 6.09 -8.79 5.76
CA SER A 113 7.16 -8.10 6.50
C SER A 113 8.50 -8.81 6.40
N SER A 114 8.54 -10.14 6.40
CA SER A 114 9.79 -10.90 6.24
C SER A 114 10.39 -10.74 4.84
N VAL A 115 9.54 -10.59 3.81
CA VAL A 115 9.96 -10.32 2.43
C VAL A 115 10.55 -8.93 2.33
N VAL A 116 9.81 -7.89 2.78
CA VAL A 116 10.27 -6.50 2.72
C VAL A 116 11.54 -6.27 3.55
N LEU A 117 11.68 -6.97 4.68
CA LEU A 117 12.91 -6.93 5.48
C LEU A 117 14.11 -7.46 4.69
N ALA A 118 13.94 -8.54 3.94
CA ALA A 118 14.98 -9.08 3.04
C ALA A 118 15.27 -8.15 1.86
N GLU A 119 14.23 -7.61 1.21
CA GLU A 119 14.36 -6.62 0.13
C GLU A 119 15.13 -5.39 0.59
N SER A 120 14.75 -4.82 1.74
CA SER A 120 15.35 -3.59 2.25
C SER A 120 16.83 -3.76 2.62
N SER A 121 17.29 -4.97 2.93
CA SER A 121 18.72 -5.27 3.10
C SER A 121 19.50 -5.08 1.79
N VAL A 122 18.88 -5.36 0.65
CA VAL A 122 19.48 -5.23 -0.69
C VAL A 122 19.36 -3.80 -1.24
N THR A 123 18.23 -3.14 -0.99
CA THR A 123 17.95 -1.78 -1.49
C THR A 123 18.62 -0.68 -0.66
N LYS A 124 19.00 -0.99 0.58
CA LYS A 124 19.60 -0.04 1.53
C LYS A 124 20.78 0.71 0.92
N LYS A 125 20.72 2.04 0.90
CA LYS A 125 21.72 2.95 0.31
C LYS A 125 22.01 2.69 -1.18
N ARG A 126 21.08 2.10 -1.89
CA ARG A 126 21.19 1.85 -3.34
C ARG A 126 20.06 2.50 -4.14
N ILE A 127 18.86 2.53 -3.59
CA ILE A 127 17.68 3.08 -4.25
C ILE A 127 16.66 3.53 -3.21
N LEU A 128 15.83 4.51 -3.57
CA LEU A 128 14.65 4.89 -2.79
C LEU A 128 13.66 3.73 -2.73
N GLN A 129 13.28 3.31 -1.53
CA GLN A 129 12.24 2.30 -1.32
C GLN A 129 11.11 2.89 -0.47
N VAL A 130 9.88 2.73 -0.93
CA VAL A 130 8.67 3.09 -0.19
C VAL A 130 7.85 1.83 0.04
N ASN A 131 7.94 1.27 1.26
CA ASN A 131 7.12 0.13 1.66
C ASN A 131 5.66 0.57 1.79
N ALA A 132 4.78 -0.02 0.99
CA ALA A 132 3.36 0.31 0.99
C ALA A 132 2.55 -0.56 1.95
N GLY A 133 2.77 -1.87 2.00
CA GLY A 133 1.86 -2.81 2.66
C GLY A 133 2.36 -3.44 3.96
N ALA A 134 3.64 -3.82 4.04
CA ALA A 134 4.20 -4.52 5.20
C ALA A 134 4.24 -3.62 6.45
N GLN A 135 4.11 -4.22 7.64
CA GLN A 135 3.86 -3.46 8.88
C GLN A 135 4.91 -3.67 9.98
N ALA A 136 5.86 -4.62 9.87
CA ALA A 136 6.83 -4.84 10.93
C ALA A 136 7.72 -3.62 11.16
N ASP A 137 7.88 -3.23 12.41
CA ASP A 137 8.71 -2.10 12.84
C ASP A 137 10.17 -2.28 12.44
N ALA A 138 10.67 -3.52 12.46
CA ALA A 138 12.04 -3.90 12.07
C ALA A 138 12.43 -3.42 10.66
N ILE A 139 11.47 -3.23 9.74
CA ILE A 139 11.73 -2.78 8.38
C ILE A 139 12.42 -1.41 8.39
N THR A 140 11.87 -0.44 9.10
CA THR A 140 12.42 0.92 9.20
C THR A 140 13.48 1.06 10.30
N ASP A 141 13.49 0.17 11.29
CA ASP A 141 14.51 0.14 12.34
C ASP A 141 15.92 -0.23 11.82
N GLN A 142 16.04 -0.73 10.58
CA GLN A 142 17.31 -0.91 9.90
C GLN A 142 18.09 0.39 9.66
N GLY A 143 17.43 1.55 9.77
CA GLY A 143 18.07 2.87 9.63
C GLY A 143 18.55 3.18 8.22
N SER A 144 17.80 2.79 7.18
CA SER A 144 18.07 3.24 5.82
C SER A 144 17.54 4.68 5.63
N PRO A 145 18.36 5.64 5.18
CA PRO A 145 17.89 7.01 4.96
C PRO A 145 16.88 7.13 3.82
N TRP A 146 16.86 6.16 2.90
CA TRP A 146 16.03 6.14 1.69
C TRP A 146 14.88 5.13 1.75
N LEU A 147 14.57 4.63 2.95
CA LEU A 147 13.44 3.74 3.18
C LEU A 147 12.33 4.49 3.91
N PHE A 148 11.12 4.43 3.36
CA PHE A 148 9.92 4.98 3.93
C PHE A 148 8.83 3.94 4.03
N GLN A 149 7.90 4.11 4.98
CA GLN A 149 6.78 3.21 5.20
C GLN A 149 5.47 4.00 5.22
N ILE A 150 4.58 3.70 4.29
CA ILE A 150 3.26 4.34 4.13
C ILE A 150 2.24 3.74 5.10
N ASN A 151 2.18 2.41 5.18
CA ASN A 151 1.28 1.74 6.10
C ASN A 151 1.73 1.95 7.55
N ASN A 152 0.79 1.97 8.47
CA ASN A 152 1.13 1.98 9.89
C ASN A 152 2.00 0.78 10.24
N THR A 153 2.92 0.97 11.19
CA THR A 153 3.63 -0.16 11.79
C THR A 153 2.72 -0.98 12.69
N VAL A 154 3.16 -2.20 13.01
CA VAL A 154 2.48 -3.04 14.00
C VAL A 154 2.34 -2.29 15.32
N SER A 155 3.39 -1.58 15.77
CA SER A 155 3.34 -0.82 17.03
C SER A 155 2.25 0.25 17.01
N LEU A 156 2.12 1.01 15.93
CA LEU A 156 1.07 2.04 15.81
C LEU A 156 -0.34 1.44 15.77
N ASN A 157 -0.54 0.37 15.00
CA ASN A 157 -1.82 -0.31 14.95
C ASN A 157 -2.19 -0.96 16.29
N SER A 158 -1.19 -1.58 16.96
CA SER A 158 -1.39 -2.23 18.25
C SER A 158 -1.70 -1.24 19.37
N GLU A 159 -1.15 -0.03 19.33
CA GLU A 159 -1.45 1.01 20.31
C GLU A 159 -2.95 1.29 20.39
N ALA A 160 -3.58 1.55 19.24
CA ALA A 160 -5.02 1.83 19.17
C ALA A 160 -5.86 0.57 19.41
N PHE A 161 -5.52 -0.55 18.77
CA PHE A 161 -6.32 -1.77 18.83
C PHE A 161 -6.26 -2.45 20.18
N ASN A 162 -5.08 -2.57 20.78
CA ASN A 162 -4.92 -3.16 22.11
C ASN A 162 -5.55 -2.29 23.21
N ALA A 163 -5.53 -0.94 23.02
CA ALA A 163 -6.28 -0.05 23.93
C ALA A 163 -7.78 -0.35 23.88
N TYR A 164 -8.35 -0.63 22.72
CA TYR A 164 -9.76 -1.04 22.58
C TYR A 164 -10.00 -2.41 23.25
N ILE A 165 -9.11 -3.39 23.07
CA ILE A 165 -9.21 -4.69 23.75
C ILE A 165 -9.26 -4.49 25.26
N VAL A 166 -8.32 -3.73 25.83
CA VAL A 166 -8.19 -3.52 27.26
C VAL A 166 -9.35 -2.70 27.84
N LYS A 167 -9.75 -1.62 27.18
CA LYS A 167 -10.73 -0.66 27.73
C LYS A 167 -12.17 -1.00 27.41
N THR A 168 -12.44 -1.62 26.25
CA THR A 168 -13.80 -1.87 25.75
C THR A 168 -14.17 -3.34 25.81
N LEU A 169 -13.35 -4.25 25.26
CA LEU A 169 -13.65 -5.68 25.27
C LEU A 169 -13.44 -6.31 26.64
N LYS A 170 -12.45 -5.86 27.40
CA LYS A 170 -12.15 -6.24 28.80
C LYS A 170 -12.12 -7.76 29.03
N PRO A 171 -11.44 -8.57 28.21
CA PRO A 171 -11.33 -9.99 28.48
C PRO A 171 -10.52 -10.21 29.77
N LYS A 172 -10.82 -11.27 30.54
CA LYS A 172 -9.99 -11.69 31.67
C LYS A 172 -8.83 -12.56 31.21
N THR A 173 -9.08 -13.38 30.20
CA THR A 173 -8.13 -14.32 29.63
C THR A 173 -8.10 -14.23 28.12
N VAL A 174 -6.89 -14.32 27.54
CA VAL A 174 -6.66 -14.26 26.11
C VAL A 174 -5.86 -15.47 25.67
N ALA A 175 -6.23 -16.06 24.53
CA ALA A 175 -5.38 -17.00 23.83
C ALA A 175 -4.93 -16.39 22.50
N TYR A 176 -3.68 -16.59 22.13
CA TYR A 176 -3.10 -16.14 20.87
C TYR A 176 -2.75 -17.31 19.96
N MET A 177 -3.01 -17.16 18.67
CA MET A 177 -2.41 -17.99 17.63
C MET A 177 -2.01 -17.16 16.41
N GLY A 178 -0.87 -17.50 15.80
CA GLY A 178 -0.36 -16.77 14.63
C GLY A 178 0.71 -17.54 13.88
N GLU A 179 0.89 -17.19 12.60
CA GLU A 179 1.98 -17.70 11.79
C GLU A 179 3.35 -17.28 12.36
N ASN A 180 4.37 -18.11 12.22
CA ASN A 180 5.74 -17.79 12.59
C ASN A 180 6.39 -16.86 11.55
N SER A 181 6.07 -15.56 11.61
CA SER A 181 6.61 -14.52 10.73
C SER A 181 7.04 -13.30 11.52
N GLU A 182 7.82 -12.42 10.90
CA GLU A 182 8.29 -11.17 11.53
C GLU A 182 7.13 -10.24 11.92
N PHE A 183 6.09 -10.18 11.08
CA PHE A 183 4.86 -9.47 11.43
C PHE A 183 4.24 -9.99 12.73
N ASN A 184 4.02 -11.30 12.83
CA ASN A 184 3.33 -11.89 13.96
C ASN A 184 4.15 -11.92 15.25
N LYS A 185 5.49 -11.97 15.15
CA LYS A 185 6.37 -11.78 16.33
C LYS A 185 6.12 -10.43 16.98
N THR A 186 6.13 -9.36 16.16
CA THR A 186 5.87 -8.00 16.66
C THR A 186 4.45 -7.85 17.21
N VAL A 187 3.43 -8.43 16.52
CA VAL A 187 2.04 -8.44 17.02
C VAL A 187 1.94 -9.08 18.40
N LEU A 188 2.55 -10.26 18.56
CA LEU A 188 2.53 -11.00 19.84
C LEU A 188 3.26 -10.24 20.95
N GLU A 189 4.40 -9.61 20.66
CA GLU A 189 5.13 -8.79 21.63
C GLU A 189 4.27 -7.62 22.11
N LYS A 190 3.67 -6.86 21.20
CA LYS A 190 2.82 -5.72 21.55
C LYS A 190 1.55 -6.14 22.28
N LEU A 191 0.97 -7.29 21.92
CA LEU A 191 -0.16 -7.84 22.64
C LEU A 191 0.25 -8.21 24.09
N LYS A 192 1.36 -8.94 24.27
CA LYS A 192 1.89 -9.30 25.60
C LYS A 192 2.14 -8.07 26.50
N GLU A 193 2.78 -7.03 25.94
CA GLU A 193 3.02 -5.78 26.66
C GLU A 193 1.70 -5.15 27.16
N SER A 194 0.70 -5.05 26.26
CA SER A 194 -0.60 -4.45 26.59
C SER A 194 -1.40 -5.25 27.60
N LEU A 195 -1.46 -6.57 27.45
CA LEU A 195 -2.17 -7.47 28.37
C LEU A 195 -1.54 -7.45 29.76
N LYS A 196 -0.19 -7.54 29.83
CA LYS A 196 0.55 -7.48 31.09
C LYS A 196 0.29 -6.17 31.84
N SER A 197 0.32 -5.04 31.14
CA SER A 197 0.06 -3.73 31.72
C SER A 197 -1.36 -3.58 32.25
N ALA A 198 -2.31 -4.33 31.73
CA ALA A 198 -3.72 -4.33 32.12
C ALA A 198 -4.09 -5.43 33.12
N GLY A 199 -3.15 -6.30 33.50
CA GLY A 199 -3.43 -7.45 34.37
C GLY A 199 -4.29 -8.53 33.73
N ILE A 200 -4.28 -8.63 32.39
CA ILE A 200 -5.02 -9.63 31.61
C ILE A 200 -4.11 -10.84 31.35
N GLU A 201 -4.61 -12.03 31.61
CA GLU A 201 -3.82 -13.25 31.47
C GLU A 201 -3.77 -13.75 30.04
N LEU A 202 -2.57 -14.03 29.50
CA LEU A 202 -2.37 -14.74 28.24
C LEU A 202 -2.24 -16.24 28.52
N VAL A 203 -3.37 -16.95 28.48
CA VAL A 203 -3.48 -18.37 28.89
C VAL A 203 -2.93 -19.37 27.88
N SER A 204 -2.82 -18.99 26.62
CA SER A 204 -2.27 -19.84 25.56
C SER A 204 -1.58 -19.01 24.50
N THR A 205 -0.45 -19.51 24.01
CA THR A 205 0.26 -18.96 22.85
C THR A 205 0.64 -20.11 21.93
N SER A 206 0.23 -20.04 20.68
CA SER A 206 0.55 -21.02 19.66
C SER A 206 1.04 -20.33 18.38
N THR A 207 2.09 -20.86 17.79
CA THR A 207 2.57 -20.44 16.48
C THR A 207 2.52 -21.62 15.52
N TYR A 208 2.40 -21.36 14.24
CA TYR A 208 2.36 -22.34 13.17
C TYR A 208 3.17 -21.88 11.97
N ASP A 209 3.59 -22.82 11.14
CA ASP A 209 4.38 -22.56 9.95
C ASP A 209 3.52 -22.08 8.78
N ALA A 210 4.15 -21.41 7.80
CA ALA A 210 3.48 -20.84 6.63
C ALA A 210 2.65 -21.85 5.83
N GLU A 211 3.06 -23.12 5.82
CA GLU A 211 2.41 -24.22 5.08
C GLU A 211 1.26 -24.89 5.84
N THR A 212 0.99 -24.44 7.08
CA THR A 212 -0.06 -25.05 7.92
C THR A 212 -1.45 -24.74 7.35
N ASN A 213 -2.26 -25.78 7.14
CA ASN A 213 -3.64 -25.69 6.65
C ASN A 213 -4.66 -26.37 7.57
N ASP A 214 -4.21 -27.23 8.49
CA ASP A 214 -5.03 -27.84 9.54
C ASP A 214 -4.65 -27.27 10.90
N PHE A 215 -5.59 -26.55 11.50
CA PHE A 215 -5.42 -25.86 12.79
C PHE A 215 -6.16 -26.58 13.93
N THR A 216 -6.78 -27.73 13.67
CA THR A 216 -7.65 -28.45 14.62
C THR A 216 -6.96 -28.72 15.94
N SER A 217 -5.72 -29.24 15.93
CA SER A 217 -4.95 -29.51 17.15
C SER A 217 -4.67 -28.25 17.97
N ILE A 218 -4.27 -27.16 17.29
CA ILE A 218 -3.99 -25.86 17.92
C ILE A 218 -5.27 -25.29 18.54
N LEU A 219 -6.36 -25.27 17.79
CA LEU A 219 -7.65 -24.74 18.22
C LEU A 219 -8.23 -25.56 19.38
N THR A 220 -8.10 -26.88 19.35
CA THR A 220 -8.51 -27.77 20.46
C THR A 220 -7.74 -27.45 21.74
N LYS A 221 -6.42 -27.27 21.66
CA LYS A 221 -5.60 -26.87 22.78
C LYS A 221 -5.99 -25.49 23.33
N ILE A 222 -6.23 -24.51 22.44
CA ILE A 222 -6.69 -23.18 22.83
C ILE A 222 -8.04 -23.25 23.51
N LYS A 223 -8.99 -24.01 22.96
CA LYS A 223 -10.32 -24.19 23.55
C LYS A 223 -10.24 -24.82 24.95
N ALA A 224 -9.34 -25.79 25.17
CA ALA A 224 -9.12 -26.40 26.47
C ALA A 224 -8.63 -25.43 27.54
N SER A 225 -7.95 -24.33 27.17
CA SER A 225 -7.56 -23.26 28.08
C SER A 225 -8.69 -22.30 28.44
N ASN A 226 -9.88 -22.47 27.85
CA ASN A 226 -11.11 -21.70 28.08
C ASN A 226 -10.91 -20.18 28.12
N PRO A 227 -10.34 -19.56 27.07
CA PRO A 227 -10.11 -18.13 27.02
C PRO A 227 -11.40 -17.34 26.83
N ASP A 228 -11.49 -16.13 27.39
CA ASP A 228 -12.58 -15.20 27.07
C ASP A 228 -12.45 -14.67 25.63
N MET A 229 -11.21 -14.56 25.13
CA MET A 229 -10.92 -14.05 23.81
C MET A 229 -9.87 -14.88 23.08
N ILE A 230 -10.13 -15.21 21.80
CA ILE A 230 -9.10 -15.70 20.89
C ILE A 230 -8.59 -14.56 20.03
N TYR A 231 -7.26 -14.40 19.98
CA TYR A 231 -6.57 -13.46 19.10
C TYR A 231 -5.84 -14.19 17.99
N VAL A 232 -6.26 -13.99 16.75
CA VAL A 232 -5.68 -14.62 15.56
C VAL A 232 -4.82 -13.60 14.80
N ALA A 233 -3.60 -14.01 14.45
CA ALA A 233 -2.70 -13.20 13.63
C ALA A 233 -2.28 -13.99 12.38
N ASP A 234 -2.88 -13.66 11.25
CA ASP A 234 -2.57 -14.24 9.94
C ASP A 234 -2.83 -13.22 8.83
N ALA A 235 -1.81 -12.93 8.04
CA ALA A 235 -1.89 -11.93 6.97
C ALA A 235 -2.21 -12.54 5.58
N TYR A 236 -2.33 -13.87 5.47
CA TYR A 236 -2.58 -14.53 4.18
C TYR A 236 -4.07 -14.83 3.99
N PRO A 237 -4.74 -14.17 3.01
CA PRO A 237 -6.20 -14.21 2.90
C PRO A 237 -6.79 -15.62 2.79
N ALA A 238 -6.23 -16.47 1.93
CA ALA A 238 -6.76 -17.82 1.72
C ALA A 238 -6.62 -18.71 2.97
N ARG A 239 -5.45 -18.65 3.63
CA ARG A 239 -5.18 -19.42 4.85
C ARG A 239 -6.02 -18.93 6.03
N ALA A 240 -6.10 -17.61 6.21
CA ALA A 240 -6.92 -17.01 7.27
C ALA A 240 -8.41 -17.35 7.10
N ALA A 241 -8.94 -17.33 5.87
CA ALA A 241 -10.31 -17.78 5.61
C ALA A 241 -10.53 -19.24 6.02
N GLN A 242 -9.59 -20.13 5.70
CA GLN A 242 -9.65 -21.53 6.11
C GLN A 242 -9.52 -21.69 7.63
N LEU A 243 -8.63 -20.94 8.27
CA LEU A 243 -8.48 -20.95 9.73
C LEU A 243 -9.79 -20.53 10.41
N TRP A 244 -10.46 -19.47 9.96
CA TRP A 244 -11.72 -19.04 10.55
C TRP A 244 -12.85 -20.05 10.35
N LYS A 245 -12.89 -20.81 9.24
CA LYS A 245 -13.81 -21.95 9.09
C LYS A 245 -13.59 -22.99 10.17
N GLN A 246 -12.33 -23.32 10.48
CA GLN A 246 -12.00 -24.28 11.56
C GLN A 246 -12.29 -23.70 12.95
N VAL A 247 -12.08 -22.40 13.18
CA VAL A 247 -12.52 -21.74 14.42
C VAL A 247 -14.02 -21.93 14.64
N ARG A 248 -14.85 -21.78 13.61
CA ARG A 248 -16.31 -22.00 13.69
C ARG A 248 -16.66 -23.45 13.96
N GLN A 249 -15.96 -24.41 13.35
CA GLN A 249 -16.18 -25.84 13.57
C GLN A 249 -15.88 -26.25 15.02
N ILE A 250 -14.79 -25.75 15.59
CA ILE A 250 -14.40 -25.98 16.98
C ILE A 250 -15.35 -25.26 17.94
N GLY A 251 -15.68 -24.00 17.65
CA GLY A 251 -16.64 -23.17 18.39
C GLY A 251 -16.26 -22.89 19.85
N GLY A 252 -17.09 -22.11 20.53
CA GLY A 252 -16.99 -21.90 21.98
C GLY A 252 -16.10 -20.74 22.41
N PHE A 253 -15.67 -19.88 21.48
CA PHE A 253 -14.98 -18.62 21.81
C PHE A 253 -16.00 -17.48 21.99
N LYS A 254 -15.90 -16.73 23.10
CA LYS A 254 -16.83 -15.64 23.41
C LYS A 254 -16.54 -14.38 22.60
N THR A 255 -15.26 -14.05 22.45
CA THR A 255 -14.78 -12.89 21.71
C THR A 255 -13.70 -13.35 20.73
N GLU A 256 -13.84 -12.93 19.50
CA GLU A 256 -12.96 -13.32 18.42
C GLU A 256 -12.36 -12.06 17.79
N VAL A 257 -11.06 -11.96 17.83
CA VAL A 257 -10.35 -10.82 17.24
C VAL A 257 -9.28 -11.29 16.27
N MET A 258 -9.03 -10.48 15.28
CA MET A 258 -7.94 -10.65 14.32
C MET A 258 -7.02 -9.46 14.37
N SER A 259 -5.71 -9.69 14.23
CA SER A 259 -4.72 -8.63 14.20
C SER A 259 -5.12 -7.51 13.22
N PRO A 260 -4.91 -6.24 13.61
CA PRO A 260 -5.31 -5.11 12.78
C PRO A 260 -4.47 -5.01 11.51
N GLY A 261 -5.07 -4.42 10.49
CA GLY A 261 -4.39 -4.11 9.24
C GLY A 261 -4.21 -5.29 8.28
N VAL A 262 -4.95 -6.40 8.46
CA VAL A 262 -4.81 -7.60 7.59
C VAL A 262 -6.13 -8.11 7.01
N VAL A 263 -7.28 -7.68 7.55
CA VAL A 263 -8.57 -8.16 7.07
C VAL A 263 -8.96 -7.47 5.76
N THR A 264 -9.14 -8.25 4.72
CA THR A 264 -9.50 -7.76 3.38
C THR A 264 -10.77 -8.45 2.85
N PRO A 265 -11.46 -7.88 1.85
CA PRO A 265 -12.55 -8.56 1.16
C PRO A 265 -12.14 -9.93 0.60
N GLY A 266 -10.88 -10.05 0.12
CA GLY A 266 -10.30 -11.31 -0.35
C GLY A 266 -10.14 -12.38 0.74
N MET A 267 -10.18 -12.00 2.01
CA MET A 267 -10.20 -12.91 3.16
C MET A 267 -11.63 -13.22 3.61
N ILE A 268 -12.48 -12.21 3.67
CA ILE A 268 -13.86 -12.34 4.19
C ILE A 268 -14.71 -13.22 3.27
N LYS A 269 -14.68 -12.96 1.96
CA LYS A 269 -15.52 -13.69 1.00
C LYS A 269 -15.27 -15.21 0.99
N PRO A 270 -14.02 -15.71 0.90
CA PRO A 270 -13.75 -17.16 0.95
C PRO A 270 -14.01 -17.79 2.31
N SER A 271 -14.15 -17.01 3.38
CA SER A 271 -14.51 -17.54 4.72
C SER A 271 -15.97 -18.02 4.81
N GLU A 272 -16.81 -17.68 3.80
CA GLU A 272 -18.23 -18.12 3.72
C GLU A 272 -19.02 -17.82 5.01
N GLY A 273 -18.78 -16.63 5.57
CA GLY A 273 -19.44 -16.17 6.79
C GLY A 273 -18.74 -16.59 8.09
N ALA A 274 -17.69 -17.42 8.04
CA ALA A 274 -16.97 -17.84 9.24
C ALA A 274 -16.31 -16.68 9.99
N MET A 275 -16.02 -15.56 9.32
CA MET A 275 -15.49 -14.35 9.96
C MET A 275 -16.56 -13.42 10.55
N ASN A 276 -17.86 -13.70 10.41
CA ASN A 276 -18.88 -12.84 11.00
C ASN A 276 -18.71 -12.77 12.53
N GLY A 277 -18.70 -11.55 13.06
CA GLY A 277 -18.46 -11.26 14.48
C GLY A 277 -16.99 -10.96 14.81
N VAL A 278 -16.04 -11.29 13.94
CA VAL A 278 -14.61 -11.04 14.17
C VAL A 278 -14.34 -9.55 14.22
N ILE A 279 -13.68 -9.09 15.30
CA ILE A 279 -13.27 -7.71 15.50
C ILE A 279 -11.83 -7.53 15.03
N THR A 280 -11.56 -6.46 14.32
CA THR A 280 -10.24 -6.09 13.80
C THR A 280 -10.07 -4.57 13.81
N GLY A 281 -9.00 -4.08 13.22
CA GLY A 281 -8.78 -2.65 13.04
C GLY A 281 -8.10 -2.33 11.72
N GLU A 282 -8.29 -1.10 11.22
CA GLU A 282 -7.71 -0.68 9.94
C GLU A 282 -7.47 0.83 9.90
N ILE A 283 -6.59 1.26 9.03
CA ILE A 283 -6.24 2.67 8.82
C ILE A 283 -7.13 3.39 7.80
N PHE A 284 -8.04 2.66 7.15
CA PHE A 284 -8.92 3.19 6.11
C PHE A 284 -10.24 2.43 6.05
N MET A 285 -11.31 3.17 5.84
CA MET A 285 -12.62 2.63 5.50
C MET A 285 -13.21 3.39 4.32
N ALA A 286 -13.52 2.69 3.25
CA ALA A 286 -14.16 3.31 2.08
C ALA A 286 -15.58 3.81 2.35
N SER A 287 -16.27 3.26 3.36
CA SER A 287 -17.59 3.72 3.81
C SER A 287 -17.56 5.00 4.68
N ASP A 288 -16.39 5.31 5.28
CA ASP A 288 -16.11 6.54 6.03
C ASP A 288 -14.69 7.04 5.72
N PRO A 289 -14.41 7.41 4.45
CA PRO A 289 -13.05 7.73 4.01
C PRO A 289 -12.55 9.09 4.51
N GLY A 290 -13.39 9.82 5.26
CA GLY A 290 -13.14 11.21 5.61
C GLY A 290 -13.26 12.16 4.41
N PRO A 291 -13.07 13.48 4.62
CA PRO A 291 -13.27 14.47 3.57
C PRO A 291 -12.32 14.31 2.40
N ASP A 292 -11.06 13.98 2.68
CA ASP A 292 -10.01 13.85 1.65
C ASP A 292 -10.11 12.54 0.84
N GLY A 293 -10.74 11.51 1.39
CA GLY A 293 -10.85 10.18 0.77
C GLY A 293 -12.06 9.99 -0.13
N LYS A 294 -13.06 10.86 -0.03
CA LYS A 294 -14.32 10.70 -0.75
C LYS A 294 -14.12 10.67 -2.27
N GLU A 295 -13.38 11.63 -2.79
CA GLU A 295 -13.08 11.72 -4.22
C GLU A 295 -12.32 10.47 -4.71
N PHE A 296 -11.33 9.99 -3.96
CA PHE A 296 -10.61 8.77 -4.27
C PHE A 296 -11.53 7.57 -4.39
N VAL A 297 -12.42 7.36 -3.42
CA VAL A 297 -13.38 6.24 -3.40
C VAL A 297 -14.33 6.32 -4.59
N GLU A 298 -14.95 7.47 -4.83
CA GLU A 298 -15.92 7.67 -5.92
C GLU A 298 -15.29 7.47 -7.29
N ASN A 299 -14.10 8.04 -7.53
CA ASN A 299 -13.40 7.91 -8.81
C ASN A 299 -12.87 6.50 -9.04
N TYR A 300 -12.38 5.83 -7.98
CA TYR A 300 -11.97 4.44 -8.06
C TYR A 300 -13.15 3.52 -8.39
N GLN A 301 -14.30 3.71 -7.72
CA GLN A 301 -15.52 2.94 -8.00
C GLN A 301 -16.01 3.12 -9.44
N LYS A 302 -16.01 4.35 -9.94
CA LYS A 302 -16.40 4.63 -11.35
C LYS A 302 -15.49 3.91 -12.34
N LYS A 303 -14.20 3.83 -12.04
CA LYS A 303 -13.21 3.23 -12.95
C LYS A 303 -13.22 1.70 -12.92
N PHE A 304 -13.24 1.12 -11.73
CA PHE A 304 -13.03 -0.33 -11.54
C PHE A 304 -14.31 -1.11 -11.20
N ASN A 305 -15.45 -0.42 -11.05
CA ASN A 305 -16.71 -0.99 -10.58
C ASN A 305 -16.55 -1.80 -9.28
N SER A 306 -15.65 -1.35 -8.41
CA SER A 306 -15.34 -1.97 -7.12
C SER A 306 -14.95 -0.92 -6.07
N VAL A 307 -15.22 -1.21 -4.81
CA VAL A 307 -14.82 -0.35 -3.69
C VAL A 307 -13.35 -0.55 -3.39
N PRO A 308 -12.54 0.53 -3.29
CA PRO A 308 -11.13 0.38 -2.94
C PRO A 308 -10.98 -0.05 -1.47
N GLY A 309 -10.02 -0.95 -1.24
CA GLY A 309 -9.58 -1.33 0.09
C GLY A 309 -8.30 -0.60 0.50
N LYS A 310 -7.74 -1.02 1.66
CA LYS A 310 -6.44 -0.50 2.09
C LYS A 310 -5.33 -0.82 1.09
N GLY A 311 -5.35 -2.00 0.46
CA GLY A 311 -4.32 -2.39 -0.50
C GLY A 311 -4.17 -1.36 -1.61
N GLU A 312 -5.27 -1.04 -2.28
CA GLU A 312 -5.29 -0.03 -3.34
C GLU A 312 -4.88 1.35 -2.84
N LEU A 313 -5.30 1.70 -1.62
CA LEU A 313 -4.98 3.00 -1.03
C LEU A 313 -3.48 3.17 -0.77
N VAL A 314 -2.85 2.26 -0.02
CA VAL A 314 -1.46 2.46 0.43
C VAL A 314 -0.46 2.47 -0.73
N ILE A 315 -0.71 1.70 -1.78
CA ILE A 315 0.13 1.74 -2.98
C ILE A 315 -0.15 2.99 -3.83
N PHE A 316 -1.40 3.43 -3.90
CA PHE A 316 -1.75 4.72 -4.51
C PHE A 316 -1.00 5.87 -3.83
N GLU A 317 -0.97 5.88 -2.50
CA GLU A 317 -0.22 6.86 -1.72
C GLU A 317 1.28 6.76 -1.97
N ALA A 318 1.84 5.56 -2.03
CA ALA A 318 3.26 5.34 -2.27
C ALA A 318 3.70 5.87 -3.64
N ILE A 319 2.95 5.58 -4.70
CA ILE A 319 3.24 6.10 -6.05
C ILE A 319 3.13 7.63 -6.10
N ASN A 320 2.07 8.21 -5.52
CA ASN A 320 1.92 9.66 -5.47
C ASN A 320 3.01 10.34 -4.62
N LEU A 321 3.43 9.72 -3.52
CA LEU A 321 4.54 10.21 -2.69
C LEU A 321 5.85 10.23 -3.49
N ILE A 322 6.21 9.11 -4.13
CA ILE A 322 7.43 8.98 -4.95
C ILE A 322 7.42 10.04 -6.06
N ALA A 323 6.32 10.11 -6.81
CA ALA A 323 6.17 11.06 -7.91
C ALA A 323 6.31 12.51 -7.46
N SER A 324 5.55 12.89 -6.43
CA SER A 324 5.55 14.27 -5.92
C SER A 324 6.87 14.64 -5.26
N ALA A 325 7.55 13.71 -4.58
CA ALA A 325 8.84 13.95 -3.96
C ALA A 325 9.95 14.14 -5.00
N MET A 326 9.98 13.32 -6.05
CA MET A 326 10.92 13.48 -7.16
C MET A 326 10.69 14.80 -7.89
N ASP A 327 9.45 15.16 -8.15
CA ASP A 327 9.10 16.42 -8.83
C ASP A 327 9.53 17.63 -7.99
N LYS A 328 9.18 17.69 -6.70
CA LYS A 328 9.61 18.74 -5.77
C LYS A 328 11.13 18.79 -5.59
N ALA A 329 11.80 17.64 -5.59
CA ALA A 329 13.26 17.57 -5.52
C ALA A 329 13.93 17.97 -6.85
N GLY A 330 13.21 17.95 -7.97
CA GLY A 330 13.74 18.21 -9.31
C GLY A 330 14.72 17.14 -9.81
N THR A 331 14.61 15.90 -9.30
CA THR A 331 15.52 14.80 -9.63
C THR A 331 14.84 13.44 -9.40
N ASP A 332 15.24 12.43 -10.17
CA ASP A 332 14.83 11.02 -10.01
C ASP A 332 15.96 10.12 -9.48
N SER A 333 17.12 10.70 -9.12
CA SER A 333 18.32 9.93 -8.78
C SER A 333 19.15 10.47 -7.60
N ASP A 334 18.92 11.69 -7.17
CA ASP A 334 19.50 12.23 -5.93
C ASP A 334 18.60 11.83 -4.74
N TYR A 335 18.83 10.62 -4.24
CA TYR A 335 17.99 10.04 -3.18
C TYR A 335 18.13 10.76 -1.84
N ASP A 336 19.23 11.40 -1.55
CA ASP A 336 19.38 12.21 -0.33
C ASP A 336 18.46 13.44 -0.39
N LYS A 337 18.44 14.13 -1.54
CA LYS A 337 17.56 15.27 -1.76
C LYS A 337 16.09 14.86 -1.75
N ILE A 338 15.73 13.75 -2.41
CA ILE A 338 14.35 13.22 -2.42
C ILE A 338 13.93 12.84 -1.00
N SER A 339 14.77 12.13 -0.25
CA SER A 339 14.47 11.70 1.12
C SER A 339 14.31 12.87 2.08
N LYS A 340 15.12 13.93 1.91
CA LYS A 340 14.95 15.17 2.67
C LYS A 340 13.59 15.80 2.40
N VAL A 341 13.20 15.92 1.12
CA VAL A 341 11.88 16.44 0.72
C VAL A 341 10.74 15.62 1.31
N ILE A 342 10.86 14.27 1.34
CA ILE A 342 9.84 13.41 1.95
C ILE A 342 9.71 13.70 3.44
N ARG A 343 10.81 13.76 4.20
CA ARG A 343 10.82 13.94 5.66
C ARG A 343 10.33 15.29 6.12
N GLU A 344 10.72 16.35 5.41
CA GLU A 344 10.34 17.74 5.74
C GLU A 344 8.94 18.09 5.21
N GLY A 345 8.38 17.29 4.30
CA GLY A 345 7.12 17.52 3.65
C GLY A 345 5.89 17.10 4.46
N ALA A 346 4.76 17.64 4.02
CA ALA A 346 3.43 17.15 4.38
C ALA A 346 2.71 16.76 3.08
N TRP A 347 2.14 15.57 3.07
CA TRP A 347 1.71 14.91 1.84
C TRP A 347 0.20 14.66 1.88
N GLN A 348 -0.52 15.29 0.96
CA GLN A 348 -1.95 15.07 0.83
C GLN A 348 -2.23 13.64 0.40
N SER A 349 -3.14 12.99 1.09
CA SER A 349 -3.53 11.61 0.89
C SER A 349 -5.04 11.47 1.06
N PRO A 350 -5.67 10.42 0.49
CA PRO A 350 -7.08 10.12 0.78
C PRO A 350 -7.39 9.88 2.27
N ARG A 351 -6.38 9.56 3.08
CA ARG A 351 -6.52 9.44 4.55
C ARG A 351 -6.29 10.74 5.30
N GLY A 352 -6.09 11.86 4.61
CA GLY A 352 -5.67 13.12 5.17
C GLY A 352 -4.18 13.39 5.02
N LEU A 353 -3.65 14.33 5.79
CA LEU A 353 -2.27 14.79 5.65
C LEU A 353 -1.28 13.81 6.29
N LEU A 354 -0.41 13.22 5.48
CA LEU A 354 0.66 12.34 5.94
C LEU A 354 1.92 13.13 6.25
N LYS A 355 2.55 12.81 7.38
CA LYS A 355 3.90 13.23 7.77
C LYS A 355 4.73 12.03 8.15
N PHE A 356 6.04 12.12 7.94
CA PHE A 356 6.96 11.03 8.27
C PHE A 356 7.76 11.37 9.52
N ASP A 357 7.90 10.38 10.40
CA ASP A 357 8.78 10.48 11.56
C ASP A 357 10.27 10.33 11.17
N GLU A 358 11.16 10.44 12.15
CA GLU A 358 12.61 10.29 11.96
C GLU A 358 13.01 8.95 11.36
N LYS A 359 12.23 7.89 11.59
CA LYS A 359 12.46 6.56 11.04
C LYS A 359 11.85 6.39 9.62
N GLY A 360 11.18 7.42 9.09
CA GLY A 360 10.52 7.35 7.78
C GLY A 360 9.17 6.65 7.79
N ARG A 361 8.44 6.66 8.92
CA ARG A 361 7.13 6.05 9.09
C ARG A 361 6.05 7.09 8.96
N ALA A 362 5.09 6.87 8.06
CA ALA A 362 3.90 7.68 7.98
C ALA A 362 2.95 7.37 9.15
N ARG A 363 2.22 8.38 9.63
CA ARG A 363 1.11 8.22 10.57
C ARG A 363 -0.19 8.48 9.85
N ALA A 364 -1.13 7.54 9.95
CA ALA A 364 -2.51 7.75 9.56
C ALA A 364 -3.20 8.63 10.61
N PRO A 365 -4.02 9.62 10.19
CA PRO A 365 -4.70 10.51 11.15
C PRO A 365 -5.79 9.80 11.96
N TYR A 366 -6.31 8.69 11.47
CA TYR A 366 -7.36 7.89 12.11
C TYR A 366 -7.04 6.41 12.08
N PHE A 367 -7.60 5.69 13.05
CA PHE A 367 -7.63 4.25 13.11
C PHE A 367 -9.09 3.81 13.35
N TYR A 368 -9.54 2.81 12.63
CA TYR A 368 -10.91 2.32 12.67
C TYR A 368 -10.96 0.96 13.35
N ILE A 369 -11.71 0.84 14.44
CA ILE A 369 -12.10 -0.46 14.98
C ILE A 369 -13.29 -0.95 14.16
N GLN A 370 -13.21 -2.17 13.70
CA GLN A 370 -14.14 -2.76 12.75
C GLN A 370 -14.62 -4.13 13.23
N ARG A 371 -15.79 -4.53 12.76
CA ARG A 371 -16.29 -5.91 12.91
C ARG A 371 -16.74 -6.41 11.55
N VAL A 372 -16.52 -7.70 11.29
CA VAL A 372 -17.06 -8.35 10.10
C VAL A 372 -18.53 -8.68 10.35
N GLU A 373 -19.43 -8.19 9.49
CA GLU A 373 -20.87 -8.46 9.52
C GLU A 373 -21.37 -8.70 8.10
N ASN A 374 -22.11 -9.79 7.89
CA ASN A 374 -22.74 -10.11 6.62
C ASN A 374 -21.79 -10.05 5.40
N GLY A 375 -20.54 -10.49 5.60
CA GLY A 375 -19.54 -10.53 4.53
C GLY A 375 -18.83 -9.21 4.23
N ALA A 376 -19.01 -8.19 5.06
CA ALA A 376 -18.35 -6.89 4.95
C ALA A 376 -17.84 -6.40 6.31
N VAL A 377 -16.95 -5.42 6.32
CA VAL A 377 -16.54 -4.76 7.56
C VAL A 377 -17.48 -3.59 7.87
N VAL A 378 -17.87 -3.48 9.13
CA VAL A 378 -18.61 -2.34 9.68
C VAL A 378 -17.78 -1.62 10.73
N GLN A 379 -17.91 -0.32 10.82
CA GLN A 379 -17.23 0.49 11.81
C GLN A 379 -17.88 0.35 13.18
N LEU A 380 -17.06 0.07 14.20
CA LEU A 380 -17.47 0.13 15.60
C LEU A 380 -17.05 1.46 16.23
N GLU A 381 -15.82 1.88 15.98
CA GLU A 381 -15.24 3.10 16.55
C GLU A 381 -14.20 3.70 15.60
N ARG A 382 -14.07 5.02 15.58
CA ARG A 382 -12.97 5.74 14.93
C ARG A 382 -12.12 6.41 16.01
N VAL A 383 -10.86 6.03 16.08
CA VAL A 383 -9.87 6.55 17.04
C VAL A 383 -8.99 7.56 16.32
N SER A 384 -8.83 8.76 16.87
CA SER A 384 -7.85 9.72 16.36
C SER A 384 -6.44 9.24 16.69
N ALA A 385 -5.55 9.20 15.71
CA ALA A 385 -4.12 8.97 15.92
C ALA A 385 -3.50 10.32 16.30
N ASN A 386 -3.31 10.54 17.59
CA ASN A 386 -2.62 11.75 18.12
C ASN A 386 -1.11 11.60 18.02
#